data_ac310c88c86b30356364e1ce09431366
#
_entry.id   ac310c88c86b30356364e1ce09431366
#
_cell.length_a   1.000
_cell.length_b   1.000
_cell.length_c   1.000
_cell.angle_alpha   90.00
_cell.angle_beta   90.00
_cell.angle_gamma   90.00
#
_symmetry.space_group_name_H-M   'P 1'
#
loop_
_entity.id
_entity.type
_entity.pdbx_description
1 polymer ?
#
loop_
_entity_poly.entity_id
_entity_poly.type
_entity_poly.pdbx_seq_one_letter_code
_entity_poly.pdbx_strand_id
1 'polypeptide(L)'
;MEIKLKSGKKIKLKDVSIDERDEMLDSVQYDYKPNGDVLGVKMMHSTMTKWIRIGVNGDTSDEFLKTLTLEDKTAIFTEMQNCYLVGEGKASK
;
A
#
# COMPACT_ATOMS: atom_id res chain seq x y z
N MET A 1 -9.44 -5.45 -8.44
CA MET A 1 -9.62 -6.05 -7.12
C MET A 1 -10.33 -5.07 -6.19
N GLU A 2 -11.22 -5.56 -5.34
CA GLU A 2 -11.96 -4.71 -4.42
C GLU A 2 -11.65 -5.09 -2.98
N ILE A 3 -11.47 -4.08 -2.13
CA ILE A 3 -11.24 -4.26 -0.70
C ILE A 3 -12.43 -3.69 0.04
N LYS A 4 -12.99 -4.47 0.96
CA LYS A 4 -14.05 -3.98 1.84
C LYS A 4 -13.44 -3.65 3.20
N LEU A 5 -13.56 -2.40 3.61
CA LEU A 5 -13.04 -1.94 4.89
C LEU A 5 -14.04 -2.17 6.01
N LYS A 6 -13.54 -2.27 7.24
CA LYS A 6 -14.40 -2.45 8.42
C LYS A 6 -15.39 -1.30 8.58
N SER A 7 -15.02 -0.12 8.12
CA SER A 7 -15.91 1.05 8.18
C SER A 7 -17.07 0.97 7.19
N GLY A 8 -17.09 -0.05 6.33
CA GLY A 8 -18.10 -0.21 5.30
C GLY A 8 -17.72 0.36 3.94
N LYS A 9 -16.62 1.08 3.85
CA LYS A 9 -16.14 1.61 2.58
C LYS A 9 -15.61 0.48 1.71
N LYS A 10 -15.80 0.63 0.40
CA LYS A 10 -15.25 -0.29 -0.60
C LYS A 10 -14.20 0.46 -1.40
N ILE A 11 -13.04 -0.14 -1.53
CA ILE A 11 -11.91 0.45 -2.25
C ILE A 11 -11.56 -0.47 -3.40
N LYS A 12 -11.47 0.09 -4.59
CA LYS A 12 -11.05 -0.66 -5.78
C LYS A 12 -9.58 -0.40 -6.04
N LEU A 13 -8.84 -1.46 -6.30
CA LEU A 13 -7.44 -1.35 -6.70
C LEU A 13 -7.36 -1.51 -8.20
N LYS A 14 -6.54 -0.68 -8.83
CA LYS A 14 -6.30 -0.76 -10.28
C LYS A 14 -5.06 -1.61 -10.55
N ASP A 15 -4.93 -2.08 -11.79
CA ASP A 15 -3.69 -2.67 -12.24
C ASP A 15 -2.64 -1.57 -12.34
N VAL A 16 -1.49 -1.82 -11.74
CA VAL A 16 -0.39 -0.85 -11.80
C VAL A 16 0.63 -1.30 -12.84
N SER A 17 1.22 -0.32 -13.52
CA SER A 17 2.30 -0.60 -14.46
C SER A 17 3.55 -1.03 -13.71
N ILE A 18 4.53 -1.58 -14.44
CA ILE A 18 5.81 -1.95 -13.84
C ILE A 18 6.50 -0.72 -13.24
N ASP A 19 6.40 0.42 -13.92
CA ASP A 19 6.99 1.67 -13.43
C ASP A 19 6.32 2.14 -12.15
N GLU A 20 4.99 2.06 -12.08
CA GLU A 20 4.25 2.42 -10.88
C GLU A 20 4.59 1.50 -9.72
N ARG A 21 4.69 0.19 -9.98
CA ARG A 21 5.07 -0.76 -8.96
C ARG A 21 6.47 -0.48 -8.43
N ASP A 22 7.40 -0.19 -9.33
CA ASP A 22 8.77 0.14 -8.93
C ASP A 22 8.80 1.41 -8.08
N GLU A 23 8.01 2.42 -8.45
CA GLU A 23 7.90 3.64 -7.65
C GLU A 23 7.36 3.36 -6.26
N MET A 24 6.37 2.48 -6.15
CA MET A 24 5.84 2.07 -4.85
C MET A 24 6.92 1.39 -4.01
N LEU A 25 7.64 0.45 -4.60
CA LEU A 25 8.71 -0.26 -3.91
C LEU A 25 9.85 0.67 -3.48
N ASP A 26 10.22 1.59 -4.35
CA ASP A 26 11.30 2.55 -4.06
C ASP A 26 10.91 3.52 -2.96
N SER A 27 9.62 3.72 -2.73
CA SER A 27 9.16 4.62 -1.67
C SER A 27 9.28 4.00 -0.28
N VAL A 28 9.41 2.69 -0.19
CA VAL A 28 9.52 2.00 1.09
C VAL A 28 10.93 2.15 1.63
N GLN A 29 11.02 2.70 2.83
CA GLN A 29 12.30 2.87 3.52
C GLN A 29 12.27 2.03 4.79
N TYR A 30 13.33 1.28 5.02
CA TYR A 30 13.41 0.39 6.16
C TYR A 30 14.35 0.91 7.23
N ASP A 31 13.97 0.71 8.49
CA ASP A 31 14.86 0.86 9.62
C ASP A 31 15.51 -0.48 9.89
N TYR A 32 16.81 -0.46 10.19
CA TYR A 32 17.56 -1.67 10.44
C TYR A 32 18.14 -1.66 11.84
N LYS A 33 18.20 -2.84 12.44
CA LYS A 33 18.92 -3.04 13.68
C LYS A 33 20.43 -3.01 13.38
N PRO A 34 21.28 -2.78 14.41
CA PRO A 34 22.73 -2.81 14.20
C PRO A 34 23.25 -4.09 13.58
N ASN A 35 22.55 -5.21 13.77
CA ASN A 35 22.93 -6.50 13.19
C ASN A 35 22.46 -6.69 11.74
N GLY A 36 21.80 -5.68 11.15
CA GLY A 36 21.30 -5.76 9.78
C GLY A 36 19.87 -6.23 9.61
N ASP A 37 19.24 -6.71 10.66
CA ASP A 37 17.84 -7.14 10.57
C ASP A 37 16.90 -5.95 10.44
N VAL A 38 15.79 -6.16 9.72
CA VAL A 38 14.79 -5.12 9.55
C VAL A 38 14.05 -4.87 10.85
N LEU A 39 14.09 -3.62 11.32
CA LEU A 39 13.36 -3.21 12.51
C LEU A 39 11.93 -2.80 12.18
N GLY A 40 11.73 -2.14 11.03
CA GLY A 40 10.43 -1.66 10.61
C GLY A 40 10.54 -0.82 9.35
N VAL A 41 9.45 -0.15 9.01
CA VAL A 41 9.38 0.72 7.83
C VAL A 41 9.42 2.17 8.29
N LYS A 42 10.37 2.95 7.78
CA LYS A 42 10.44 4.39 8.03
C LYS A 42 9.31 5.11 7.31
N MET A 43 8.84 6.20 7.93
CA MET A 43 7.82 7.06 7.32
C MET A 43 6.63 6.25 6.79
N MET A 44 6.19 5.27 7.57
CA MET A 44 5.15 4.34 7.15
C MET A 44 3.88 5.05 6.68
N HIS A 45 3.47 6.12 7.37
CA HIS A 45 2.25 6.83 7.01
C HIS A 45 2.36 7.47 5.63
N SER A 46 3.49 8.11 5.33
CA SER A 46 3.72 8.71 4.02
C SER A 46 3.77 7.65 2.93
N THR A 47 4.41 6.53 3.23
CA THR A 47 4.50 5.41 2.30
C THR A 47 3.12 4.85 1.98
N MET A 48 2.29 4.64 3.00
CA MET A 48 0.93 4.13 2.80
C MET A 48 0.11 5.10 1.94
N THR A 49 0.22 6.40 2.21
CA THR A 49 -0.50 7.40 1.43
C THR A 49 -0.06 7.37 -0.04
N LYS A 50 1.24 7.29 -0.29
CA LYS A 50 1.76 7.22 -1.66
C LYS A 50 1.25 5.99 -2.39
N TRP A 51 1.27 4.84 -1.74
CA TRP A 51 0.76 3.60 -2.33
C TRP A 51 -0.73 3.72 -2.66
N ILE A 52 -1.51 4.30 -1.76
CA ILE A 52 -2.95 4.48 -1.98
C ILE A 52 -3.20 5.37 -3.19
N ARG A 53 -2.45 6.47 -3.33
CA ARG A 53 -2.61 7.37 -4.47
C ARG A 53 -2.28 6.68 -5.79
N ILE A 54 -1.30 5.80 -5.79
CA ILE A 54 -0.90 5.09 -7.01
C ILE A 54 -1.87 3.96 -7.35
N GLY A 55 -2.27 3.18 -6.36
CA GLY A 55 -2.95 1.92 -6.58
C GLY A 55 -4.46 1.93 -6.48
N VAL A 56 -5.06 2.94 -5.87
CA VAL A 56 -6.52 3.00 -5.74
C VAL A 56 -7.14 3.53 -7.02
N ASN A 57 -8.16 2.81 -7.51
CA ASN A 57 -8.92 3.23 -8.67
C ASN A 57 -10.08 4.11 -8.20
N GLY A 58 -9.99 5.40 -8.45
CA GLY A 58 -11.01 6.36 -8.07
C GLY A 58 -10.43 7.58 -7.39
N ASP A 59 -11.19 8.16 -6.46
CA ASP A 59 -10.80 9.37 -5.77
C ASP A 59 -9.66 9.12 -4.78
N THR A 60 -8.54 9.79 -5.01
CA THR A 60 -7.39 9.75 -4.10
C THR A 60 -7.00 11.15 -3.66
N SER A 61 -7.97 12.07 -3.67
CA SER A 61 -7.74 13.44 -3.20
C SER A 61 -7.43 13.46 -1.70
N ASP A 62 -6.85 14.57 -1.25
CA ASP A 62 -6.57 14.76 0.17
C ASP A 62 -7.86 14.66 0.99
N GLU A 63 -8.96 15.18 0.46
CA GLU A 63 -10.24 15.13 1.13
C GLU A 63 -10.69 13.71 1.39
N PHE A 64 -10.59 12.86 0.37
CA PHE A 64 -10.93 11.44 0.52
C PHE A 64 -9.98 10.76 1.52
N LEU A 65 -8.69 10.98 1.38
CA LEU A 65 -7.70 10.33 2.24
C LEU A 65 -7.87 10.71 3.71
N LYS A 66 -8.30 11.93 3.98
CA LYS A 66 -8.57 12.37 5.35
C LYS A 66 -9.77 11.64 5.99
N THR A 67 -10.63 11.03 5.19
CA THR A 67 -11.76 10.25 5.73
C THR A 67 -11.33 8.86 6.17
N LEU A 68 -10.14 8.41 5.80
CA LEU A 68 -9.64 7.09 6.15
C LEU A 68 -9.02 7.10 7.54
N THR A 69 -9.39 6.11 8.34
CA THR A 69 -8.74 5.91 9.63
C THR A 69 -7.37 5.27 9.42
N LEU A 70 -6.55 5.26 10.46
CA LEU A 70 -5.27 4.55 10.39
C LEU A 70 -5.49 3.07 10.10
N GLU A 71 -6.53 2.48 10.68
CA GLU A 71 -6.88 1.09 10.43
C GLU A 71 -7.24 0.87 8.96
N ASP A 72 -8.01 1.78 8.37
CA ASP A 72 -8.38 1.71 6.96
C ASP A 72 -7.13 1.76 6.08
N LYS A 73 -6.23 2.72 6.33
CA LYS A 73 -5.00 2.86 5.56
C LYS A 73 -4.13 1.62 5.66
N THR A 74 -4.01 1.07 6.85
CA THR A 74 -3.22 -0.14 7.08
C THR A 74 -3.82 -1.33 6.33
N ALA A 75 -5.14 -1.47 6.36
CA ALA A 75 -5.83 -2.54 5.65
C ALA A 75 -5.60 -2.44 4.14
N ILE A 76 -5.73 -1.24 3.59
CA ILE A 76 -5.50 -1.02 2.15
C ILE A 76 -4.05 -1.34 1.79
N PHE A 77 -3.11 -0.86 2.57
CA PHE A 77 -1.69 -1.10 2.33
C PHE A 77 -1.35 -2.58 2.37
N THR A 78 -1.89 -3.31 3.34
CA THR A 78 -1.67 -4.76 3.47
C THR A 78 -2.21 -5.49 2.24
N GLU A 79 -3.41 -5.15 1.79
CA GLU A 79 -3.98 -5.78 0.61
C GLU A 79 -3.20 -5.44 -0.65
N MET A 80 -2.67 -4.22 -0.75
CA MET A 80 -1.82 -3.84 -1.86
C MET A 80 -0.54 -4.67 -1.88
N GLN A 81 0.06 -4.91 -0.73
CA GLN A 81 1.25 -5.76 -0.65
C GLN A 81 0.92 -7.17 -1.14
N ASN A 82 -0.21 -7.71 -0.71
CA ASN A 82 -0.63 -9.05 -1.15
C ASN A 82 -0.91 -9.09 -2.64
N CYS A 83 -1.55 -8.06 -3.17
CA CYS A 83 -1.94 -8.01 -4.57
C CYS A 83 -0.74 -7.78 -5.51
N TYR A 84 0.12 -6.82 -5.18
CA TYR A 84 1.17 -6.37 -6.10
C TYR A 84 2.51 -7.06 -5.89
N LEU A 85 2.76 -7.56 -4.70
CA LEU A 85 4.06 -8.15 -4.37
C LEU A 85 3.93 -9.65 -4.11
N VAL A 86 3.18 -10.02 -3.09
CA VAL A 86 3.07 -11.43 -2.70
C VAL A 86 2.32 -12.24 -3.73
N GLY A 87 1.25 -11.68 -4.29
CA GLY A 87 0.48 -12.35 -5.33
C GLY A 87 1.34 -12.64 -6.55
N GLU A 88 2.18 -11.70 -6.95
CA GLU A 88 3.10 -11.88 -8.06
C GLU A 88 4.14 -12.95 -7.74
N GLY A 89 4.64 -12.97 -6.51
CA GLY A 89 5.56 -14.01 -6.08
C GLY A 89 4.94 -15.40 -6.17
N LYS A 90 3.67 -15.52 -5.84
CA LYS A 90 2.95 -16.78 -6.00
C LYS A 90 2.80 -17.17 -7.46
N ALA A 91 2.55 -16.21 -8.33
CA ALA A 91 2.39 -16.48 -9.74
C ALA A 91 3.67 -17.00 -10.37
N SER A 92 4.82 -16.66 -9.82
CA SER A 92 6.11 -17.11 -10.30
C SER A 92 6.46 -18.54 -9.86
N LYS A 93 5.68 -19.11 -9.00
CA LYS A 93 5.85 -20.47 -8.56
C LYS A 93 5.12 -21.40 -9.49
#